data_56b569801e7eff0503a1478fdac5f793
#
_entry.id   56b569801e7eff0503a1478fdac5f793
#
_cell.length_a   1.000
_cell.length_b   1.000
_cell.length_c   1.000
_cell.angle_alpha   90.00
_cell.angle_beta   90.00
_cell.angle_gamma   90.00
#
_symmetry.space_group_name_H-M   'P 1'
#
loop_
_entity.id
_entity.type
_entity.pdbx_description
1 polymer ?
#
loop_
_entity_poly.entity_id
_entity_poly.type
_entity_poly.pdbx_seq_one_letter_code
_entity_poly.pdbx_strand_id
1 'polypeptide(L)'
;MTKVMENIISPSLSTTLERLVTTVAGGSDAVLVGPPGCGSSTAAHLVISKLREQEVPSVLMDCRLAIPWQEACRRAGEVADGVKKKEGRCPVLVIDHCGEMEPLSLNGLNQAVTLAPPGRFHARLWVGCLDCRSPEVEGNLPTICNPKSLVLMPEHHRDDLLRIYPIIALKQGCEWGEAILYFLHDWCGSDLALVDRISTYLYGDWRDRLYDESVVECLDRWLKDDVVVGEYRITLKRMEGTARKYVRLLCSGGKVPWRAAAIEHETDSTLRGLFFSGFVTPNLIPGYYQFRNLTVRLLAMREHWEMEIASTALMRRSSNARVNVLLQDIELSLRHLLTCCFQEMRFETVKQKLETTKTDELPISSELRKSLSDWSQQTGSAEVQQSLTKHLTDYTNEFYRARNLWNRVCSLNSSSELDTAEGAAKTPPLAKITEYLTFSELSNLILGLCPEIFPNWGKETFGKQPPSKTWPTYLARLRRLRNQSAHLRNITFQDMEDLLTTTREMRRGMEELCLKTPQ
;
A
#
# COMPACT_ATOMS: atom_id res chain seq x y z
N MET A 1 -24.44 10.93 -2.33
CA MET A 1 -23.17 10.63 -1.66
C MET A 1 -23.37 9.64 -0.51
N THR A 2 -24.29 9.86 0.42
CA THR A 2 -24.55 8.99 1.59
C THR A 2 -24.81 7.53 1.21
N LYS A 3 -25.69 7.24 0.24
CA LYS A 3 -25.97 5.87 -0.23
C LYS A 3 -24.76 5.12 -0.84
N VAL A 4 -23.81 5.84 -1.43
CA VAL A 4 -22.59 5.22 -1.99
C VAL A 4 -21.62 4.88 -0.86
N MET A 5 -21.57 5.71 0.19
CA MET A 5 -20.72 5.46 1.36
C MET A 5 -21.24 4.30 2.23
N GLU A 6 -22.55 4.12 2.32
CA GLU A 6 -23.16 3.01 3.08
C GLU A 6 -22.74 1.62 2.57
N ASN A 7 -22.48 1.48 1.27
CA ASN A 7 -22.03 0.23 0.67
C ASN A 7 -20.53 -0.07 0.86
N ILE A 8 -19.77 0.84 1.50
CA ILE A 8 -18.31 0.75 1.63
C ILE A 8 -17.91 0.68 3.11
N ILE A 9 -18.88 0.74 4.02
CA ILE A 9 -18.62 0.69 5.45
C ILE A 9 -18.06 -0.69 5.81
N SER A 10 -16.81 -0.70 6.33
CA SER A 10 -16.23 -1.93 6.86
C SER A 10 -17.00 -2.44 8.08
N PRO A 11 -16.96 -3.73 8.37
CA PRO A 11 -17.60 -4.27 9.58
C PRO A 11 -17.14 -3.58 10.86
N SER A 12 -15.85 -3.23 10.96
CA SER A 12 -15.28 -2.53 12.11
C SER A 12 -15.82 -1.11 12.24
N LEU A 13 -15.94 -0.39 11.12
CA LEU A 13 -16.55 0.94 11.11
C LEU A 13 -18.04 0.87 11.42
N SER A 14 -18.77 -0.11 10.89
CA SER A 14 -20.20 -0.31 11.21
C SER A 14 -20.42 -0.49 12.69
N THR A 15 -19.66 -1.36 13.34
CA THR A 15 -19.72 -1.58 14.80
C THR A 15 -19.42 -0.29 15.58
N THR A 16 -18.43 0.48 15.13
CA THR A 16 -18.08 1.77 15.72
C THR A 16 -19.22 2.76 15.62
N LEU A 17 -19.84 2.89 14.43
CA LEU A 17 -20.98 3.77 14.19
C LEU A 17 -22.21 3.36 15.04
N GLU A 18 -22.52 2.07 15.12
CA GLU A 18 -23.62 1.55 15.95
C GLU A 18 -23.40 1.86 17.42
N ARG A 19 -22.17 1.68 17.93
CA ARG A 19 -21.82 2.05 19.31
C ARG A 19 -22.02 3.54 19.57
N LEU A 20 -21.56 4.41 18.65
CA LEU A 20 -21.74 5.86 18.77
C LEU A 20 -23.22 6.24 18.76
N VAL A 21 -23.99 5.74 17.79
CA VAL A 21 -25.42 6.03 17.67
C VAL A 21 -26.16 5.58 18.93
N THR A 22 -25.93 4.36 19.41
CA THR A 22 -26.56 3.84 20.63
C THR A 22 -26.22 4.70 21.85
N THR A 23 -24.95 5.12 21.98
CA THR A 23 -24.49 5.94 23.12
C THR A 23 -25.19 7.30 23.12
N VAL A 24 -25.18 8.02 21.99
CA VAL A 24 -25.75 9.39 21.95
C VAL A 24 -27.27 9.39 21.86
N ALA A 25 -27.89 8.41 21.24
CA ALA A 25 -29.34 8.24 21.25
C ALA A 25 -29.86 7.86 22.65
N GLY A 26 -29.05 7.18 23.46
CA GLY A 26 -29.32 6.89 24.86
C GLY A 26 -29.09 8.06 25.82
N GLY A 27 -28.75 9.26 25.32
CA GLY A 27 -28.55 10.47 26.13
C GLY A 27 -27.17 10.58 26.79
N SER A 28 -26.20 9.78 26.39
CA SER A 28 -24.83 9.82 26.88
C SER A 28 -23.90 10.52 25.90
N ASP A 29 -23.01 11.35 26.42
CA ASP A 29 -21.99 12.01 25.60
C ASP A 29 -20.97 10.99 25.09
N ALA A 30 -20.47 11.21 23.88
CA ALA A 30 -19.43 10.40 23.26
C ALA A 30 -18.34 11.28 22.61
N VAL A 31 -17.16 10.70 22.48
CA VAL A 31 -16.00 11.34 21.83
C VAL A 31 -15.46 10.39 20.78
N LEU A 32 -15.47 10.82 19.52
CA LEU A 32 -14.88 10.08 18.41
C LEU A 32 -13.52 10.69 18.09
N VAL A 33 -12.48 9.89 18.22
CA VAL A 33 -11.11 10.31 17.97
C VAL A 33 -10.39 9.39 17.02
N GLY A 34 -9.42 9.95 16.30
CA GLY A 34 -8.53 9.21 15.43
C GLY A 34 -7.44 10.12 14.87
N PRO A 35 -6.41 9.54 14.25
CA PRO A 35 -5.37 10.34 13.60
C PRO A 35 -5.92 11.15 12.43
N PRO A 36 -5.25 12.23 12.00
CA PRO A 36 -5.66 13.04 10.85
C PRO A 36 -5.93 12.15 9.62
N GLY A 37 -6.97 12.49 8.87
CA GLY A 37 -7.32 11.75 7.64
C GLY A 37 -7.94 10.36 7.85
N CYS A 38 -8.22 9.92 9.09
CA CYS A 38 -8.88 8.63 9.33
C CYS A 38 -10.36 8.57 8.94
N GLY A 39 -10.98 9.69 8.56
CA GLY A 39 -12.38 9.77 8.16
C GLY A 39 -13.36 10.03 9.31
N SER A 40 -12.89 10.56 10.45
CA SER A 40 -13.74 10.86 11.61
C SER A 40 -14.93 11.80 11.29
N SER A 41 -14.71 12.84 10.47
CA SER A 41 -15.80 13.73 10.03
C SER A 41 -16.82 13.00 9.14
N THR A 42 -16.37 12.10 8.27
CA THR A 42 -17.27 11.25 7.48
C THR A 42 -18.10 10.35 8.40
N ALA A 43 -17.47 9.75 9.42
CA ALA A 43 -18.18 8.95 10.43
C ALA A 43 -19.21 9.79 11.20
N ALA A 44 -18.90 11.03 11.56
CA ALA A 44 -19.84 11.95 12.19
C ALA A 44 -21.10 12.19 11.32
N HIS A 45 -20.93 12.41 10.03
CA HIS A 45 -22.05 12.56 9.09
C HIS A 45 -22.88 11.27 8.96
N LEU A 46 -22.23 10.09 8.99
CA LEU A 46 -22.93 8.81 8.99
C LEU A 46 -23.72 8.59 10.29
N VAL A 47 -23.17 9.00 11.45
CA VAL A 47 -23.90 8.99 12.73
C VAL A 47 -25.15 9.88 12.64
N ILE A 48 -25.04 11.09 12.08
CA ILE A 48 -26.20 12.00 11.86
C ILE A 48 -27.26 11.33 10.97
N SER A 49 -26.84 10.65 9.89
CA SER A 49 -27.77 9.93 9.02
C SER A 49 -28.52 8.82 9.77
N LYS A 50 -27.78 7.99 10.54
CA LYS A 50 -28.37 6.90 11.34
C LYS A 50 -29.28 7.42 12.48
N LEU A 51 -28.92 8.53 13.12
CA LEU A 51 -29.80 9.19 14.11
C LEU A 51 -31.12 9.65 13.48
N ARG A 52 -31.04 10.20 12.27
CA ARG A 52 -32.26 10.62 11.52
C ARG A 52 -33.15 9.42 11.16
N GLU A 53 -32.58 8.26 10.81
CA GLU A 53 -33.32 7.02 10.56
C GLU A 53 -34.05 6.52 11.82
N GLN A 54 -33.48 6.81 13.01
CA GLN A 54 -34.08 6.50 14.32
C GLN A 54 -34.99 7.62 14.84
N GLU A 55 -35.30 8.62 14.03
CA GLU A 55 -36.10 9.80 14.41
C GLU A 55 -35.50 10.58 15.60
N VAL A 56 -34.16 10.50 15.78
CA VAL A 56 -33.44 11.29 16.79
C VAL A 56 -32.91 12.55 16.13
N PRO A 57 -33.40 13.75 16.50
CA PRO A 57 -32.93 14.99 15.91
C PRO A 57 -31.47 15.26 16.26
N SER A 58 -30.75 15.87 15.31
CA SER A 58 -29.33 16.23 15.50
C SER A 58 -29.01 17.58 14.91
N VAL A 59 -28.05 18.28 15.52
CA VAL A 59 -27.51 19.56 15.09
C VAL A 59 -26.00 19.42 14.92
N LEU A 60 -25.47 19.78 13.74
CA LEU A 60 -24.03 19.78 13.45
C LEU A 60 -23.44 21.16 13.69
N MET A 61 -22.34 21.22 14.42
CA MET A 61 -21.48 22.38 14.57
C MET A 61 -20.09 22.05 14.02
N ASP A 62 -19.69 22.73 12.93
CA ASP A 62 -18.37 22.56 12.30
C ASP A 62 -17.42 23.64 12.82
N CYS A 63 -16.37 23.25 13.54
CA CYS A 63 -15.39 24.16 14.16
C CYS A 63 -14.41 24.79 13.15
N ARG A 64 -14.39 24.37 11.88
CA ARG A 64 -13.60 25.02 10.81
C ARG A 64 -14.22 26.32 10.29
N LEU A 65 -15.48 26.56 10.59
CA LEU A 65 -16.12 27.80 10.18
C LEU A 65 -15.37 29.00 10.77
N ALA A 66 -15.04 29.99 9.94
CA ALA A 66 -14.31 31.18 10.32
C ALA A 66 -15.17 32.16 11.19
N ILE A 67 -15.92 31.60 12.14
CA ILE A 67 -16.72 32.35 13.10
C ILE A 67 -16.20 32.08 14.52
N PRO A 68 -16.24 33.06 15.42
CA PRO A 68 -15.89 32.83 16.82
C PRO A 68 -16.71 31.67 17.41
N TRP A 69 -16.08 30.84 18.22
CA TRP A 69 -16.75 29.68 18.81
C TRP A 69 -18.00 30.05 19.64
N GLN A 70 -18.01 31.23 20.26
CA GLN A 70 -19.16 31.76 20.99
C GLN A 70 -20.38 31.94 20.07
N GLU A 71 -20.15 32.45 18.88
CA GLU A 71 -21.20 32.63 17.87
C GLU A 71 -21.66 31.29 17.30
N ALA A 72 -20.74 30.34 17.11
CA ALA A 72 -21.08 28.96 16.71
C ALA A 72 -21.98 28.28 17.75
N CYS A 73 -21.65 28.42 19.05
CA CYS A 73 -22.48 27.94 20.16
C CYS A 73 -23.86 28.57 20.18
N ARG A 74 -23.92 29.91 20.01
CA ARG A 74 -25.20 30.65 19.97
C ARG A 74 -26.10 30.13 18.86
N ARG A 75 -25.57 29.99 17.63
CA ARG A 75 -26.31 29.46 16.46
C ARG A 75 -26.76 28.02 16.67
N ALA A 76 -25.86 27.16 17.15
CA ALA A 76 -26.22 25.75 17.45
C ALA A 76 -27.35 25.70 18.51
N GLY A 77 -27.29 26.56 19.51
CA GLY A 77 -28.33 26.67 20.53
C GLY A 77 -29.68 27.14 19.96
N GLU A 78 -29.71 28.13 19.10
CA GLU A 78 -30.93 28.63 18.44
C GLU A 78 -31.57 27.57 17.56
N VAL A 79 -30.74 26.82 16.78
CA VAL A 79 -31.21 25.68 15.99
C VAL A 79 -31.78 24.59 16.89
N ALA A 80 -31.11 24.26 18.00
CA ALA A 80 -31.58 23.28 18.97
C ALA A 80 -32.92 23.64 19.59
N ASP A 81 -33.08 24.89 19.99
CA ASP A 81 -34.34 25.41 20.55
C ASP A 81 -35.48 25.37 19.52
N GLY A 82 -35.18 25.68 18.24
CA GLY A 82 -36.11 25.52 17.11
C GLY A 82 -36.53 24.08 16.88
N VAL A 83 -35.58 23.13 16.88
CA VAL A 83 -35.84 21.69 16.74
C VAL A 83 -36.68 21.19 17.89
N LYS A 84 -36.31 21.52 19.13
CA LYS A 84 -37.07 21.16 20.34
C LYS A 84 -38.52 21.66 20.29
N LYS A 85 -38.71 22.90 19.84
CA LYS A 85 -40.06 23.50 19.71
C LYS A 85 -40.90 22.75 18.65
N LYS A 86 -40.27 22.33 17.54
CA LYS A 86 -40.94 21.67 16.42
C LYS A 86 -41.20 20.20 16.67
N GLU A 87 -40.23 19.49 17.25
CA GLU A 87 -40.24 18.02 17.33
C GLU A 87 -40.50 17.50 18.76
N GLY A 88 -40.56 18.39 19.76
CA GLY A 88 -40.79 18.04 21.15
C GLY A 88 -39.63 17.31 21.83
N ARG A 89 -38.50 17.11 21.12
CA ARG A 89 -37.33 16.37 21.57
C ARG A 89 -36.08 17.23 21.49
N CYS A 90 -35.17 17.05 22.45
CA CYS A 90 -33.87 17.72 22.42
C CYS A 90 -32.95 17.04 21.39
N PRO A 91 -32.26 17.79 20.53
CA PRO A 91 -31.36 17.19 19.55
C PRO A 91 -30.04 16.72 20.18
N VAL A 92 -29.37 15.78 19.50
CA VAL A 92 -27.94 15.46 19.72
C VAL A 92 -27.10 16.56 19.07
N LEU A 93 -26.17 17.14 19.80
CA LEU A 93 -25.19 18.07 19.28
C LEU A 93 -23.95 17.32 18.79
N VAL A 94 -23.66 17.39 17.49
CA VAL A 94 -22.44 16.84 16.89
C VAL A 94 -21.48 18.01 16.66
N ILE A 95 -20.29 17.93 17.27
CA ILE A 95 -19.27 18.98 17.21
C ILE A 95 -18.08 18.40 16.44
N ASP A 96 -17.92 18.81 15.19
CA ASP A 96 -16.89 18.30 14.30
C ASP A 96 -15.67 19.22 14.20
N HIS A 97 -14.53 18.65 13.85
CA HIS A 97 -13.24 19.36 13.71
C HIS A 97 -12.73 20.04 14.98
N CYS A 98 -13.07 19.53 16.15
CA CYS A 98 -12.63 20.11 17.42
C CYS A 98 -11.10 20.14 17.57
N GLY A 99 -10.38 19.20 16.96
CA GLY A 99 -8.92 19.14 17.00
C GLY A 99 -8.21 20.25 16.20
N GLU A 100 -8.95 21.05 15.45
CA GLU A 100 -8.42 22.21 14.72
C GLU A 100 -8.49 23.51 15.53
N MET A 101 -9.19 23.48 16.66
CA MET A 101 -9.32 24.65 17.54
C MET A 101 -8.09 24.82 18.43
N GLU A 102 -7.78 26.06 18.75
CA GLU A 102 -6.80 26.35 19.81
C GLU A 102 -7.29 25.83 21.18
N PRO A 103 -6.38 25.33 22.05
CA PRO A 103 -6.75 24.73 23.34
C PRO A 103 -7.63 25.63 24.22
N LEU A 104 -7.35 26.92 24.26
CA LEU A 104 -8.16 27.88 25.03
C LEU A 104 -9.57 28.01 24.46
N SER A 105 -9.70 28.03 23.14
CA SER A 105 -10.99 28.11 22.45
C SER A 105 -11.78 26.81 22.66
N LEU A 106 -11.13 25.66 22.62
CA LEU A 106 -11.75 24.37 22.88
C LEU A 106 -12.27 24.26 24.31
N ASN A 107 -11.48 24.72 25.29
CA ASN A 107 -11.91 24.76 26.69
C ASN A 107 -13.09 25.70 26.90
N GLY A 108 -13.09 26.89 26.27
CA GLY A 108 -14.20 27.82 26.30
C GLY A 108 -15.46 27.24 25.67
N LEU A 109 -15.33 26.57 24.52
CA LEU A 109 -16.42 25.87 23.86
C LEU A 109 -17.00 24.77 24.76
N ASN A 110 -16.14 23.94 25.38
CA ASN A 110 -16.57 22.90 26.28
C ASN A 110 -17.36 23.44 27.47
N GLN A 111 -16.86 24.49 28.11
CA GLN A 111 -17.57 25.16 29.20
C GLN A 111 -18.93 25.67 28.75
N ALA A 112 -19.01 26.38 27.62
CA ALA A 112 -20.26 26.93 27.11
C ALA A 112 -21.29 25.86 26.78
N VAL A 113 -20.85 24.74 26.17
CA VAL A 113 -21.74 23.64 25.82
C VAL A 113 -22.16 22.85 27.08
N THR A 114 -21.28 22.73 28.07
CA THR A 114 -21.57 22.05 29.34
C THR A 114 -22.49 22.87 30.24
N LEU A 115 -22.31 24.20 30.26
CA LEU A 115 -23.13 25.15 31.01
C LEU A 115 -24.42 25.54 30.25
N ALA A 116 -24.67 25.01 29.06
CA ALA A 116 -25.92 25.23 28.35
C ALA A 116 -27.12 24.83 29.24
N PRO A 117 -28.28 25.52 29.11
CA PRO A 117 -29.44 25.20 29.91
C PRO A 117 -29.75 23.70 29.91
N PRO A 118 -30.05 23.11 31.08
CA PRO A 118 -30.37 21.69 31.19
C PRO A 118 -31.48 21.32 30.20
N GLY A 119 -31.28 20.25 29.43
CA GLY A 119 -32.25 19.77 28.46
C GLY A 119 -32.30 20.57 27.15
N ARG A 120 -31.26 21.33 26.82
CA ARG A 120 -31.11 21.95 25.47
C ARG A 120 -30.65 20.92 24.46
N PHE A 121 -29.67 20.08 24.84
CA PHE A 121 -29.19 18.97 24.03
C PHE A 121 -29.48 17.65 24.74
N HIS A 122 -29.81 16.61 23.96
CA HIS A 122 -30.02 15.27 24.47
C HIS A 122 -28.71 14.58 24.86
N ALA A 123 -27.72 14.70 23.97
CA ALA A 123 -26.33 14.23 24.15
C ALA A 123 -25.38 15.03 23.24
N ARG A 124 -24.09 14.83 23.41
CA ARG A 124 -23.04 15.48 22.62
C ARG A 124 -22.12 14.44 22.02
N LEU A 125 -21.82 14.61 20.74
CA LEU A 125 -20.78 13.84 20.04
C LEU A 125 -19.66 14.79 19.66
N TRP A 126 -18.51 14.61 20.25
CA TRP A 126 -17.29 15.35 19.94
C TRP A 126 -16.46 14.56 18.93
N VAL A 127 -15.99 15.21 17.87
CA VAL A 127 -15.26 14.56 16.78
C VAL A 127 -13.92 15.22 16.57
N GLY A 128 -12.83 14.45 16.64
CA GLY A 128 -11.47 14.97 16.51
C GLY A 128 -11.01 15.84 17.67
N CYS A 129 -11.45 15.56 18.88
CA CYS A 129 -11.25 16.38 20.08
C CYS A 129 -9.84 16.38 20.65
N LEU A 130 -8.92 15.58 20.17
CA LEU A 130 -7.57 15.55 20.70
C LEU A 130 -6.70 16.54 19.95
N ASP A 131 -6.21 17.56 20.65
CA ASP A 131 -5.12 18.40 20.13
C ASP A 131 -3.83 17.58 20.13
N CYS A 132 -3.72 16.75 19.11
CA CYS A 132 -2.62 15.83 18.94
C CYS A 132 -1.47 16.46 18.14
N ARG A 133 -1.60 17.72 17.75
CA ARG A 133 -0.60 18.43 16.95
C ARG A 133 0.60 18.88 17.79
N SER A 134 0.48 18.87 19.11
CA SER A 134 1.59 19.13 20.01
C SER A 134 1.86 17.90 20.87
N PRO A 135 2.96 17.18 20.63
CA PRO A 135 3.39 16.05 21.47
C PRO A 135 3.68 16.46 22.93
N GLU A 136 3.73 17.76 23.21
CA GLU A 136 4.09 18.34 24.51
C GLU A 136 2.89 18.70 25.38
N VAL A 137 1.67 18.59 24.87
CA VAL A 137 0.48 18.87 25.68
C VAL A 137 0.18 17.65 26.54
N GLU A 138 1.04 17.46 27.54
CA GLU A 138 0.75 16.59 28.67
C GLU A 138 -0.50 17.08 29.40
N GLY A 139 -1.48 16.23 29.56
CA GLY A 139 -2.46 16.32 30.64
C GLY A 139 -3.78 16.99 30.31
N ASN A 140 -4.00 17.54 29.12
CA ASN A 140 -5.30 18.09 28.77
C ASN A 140 -6.00 17.31 27.64
N LEU A 141 -6.14 16.01 27.80
CA LEU A 141 -7.44 15.44 27.39
C LEU A 141 -8.46 16.28 28.16
N PRO A 142 -9.24 17.13 27.48
CA PRO A 142 -10.18 17.96 28.20
C PRO A 142 -10.96 17.05 29.14
N THR A 143 -11.33 17.55 30.31
CA THR A 143 -12.25 16.94 31.28
C THR A 143 -13.55 16.39 30.65
N ILE A 144 -13.74 16.62 29.36
CA ILE A 144 -14.78 16.10 28.46
C ILE A 144 -14.69 14.57 28.32
N CYS A 145 -13.50 14.00 28.32
CA CYS A 145 -13.31 12.57 28.03
C CYS A 145 -13.41 11.74 29.29
N ASN A 146 -14.64 11.41 29.69
CA ASN A 146 -14.81 10.20 30.50
C ASN A 146 -14.28 9.02 29.65
N PRO A 147 -13.30 8.22 30.11
CA PRO A 147 -12.75 7.09 29.37
C PRO A 147 -13.81 6.11 28.83
N LYS A 148 -14.99 6.06 29.47
CA LYS A 148 -16.11 5.22 29.03
C LYS A 148 -16.83 5.72 27.79
N SER A 149 -16.68 6.99 27.43
CA SER A 149 -17.31 7.61 26.26
C SER A 149 -16.36 7.79 25.07
N LEU A 150 -15.08 7.42 25.23
CA LEU A 150 -14.08 7.49 24.18
C LEU A 150 -14.29 6.36 23.16
N VAL A 151 -14.38 6.70 21.91
CA VAL A 151 -14.51 5.76 20.80
C VAL A 151 -13.41 6.10 19.78
N LEU A 152 -12.56 5.11 19.47
CA LEU A 152 -11.52 5.27 18.48
C LEU A 152 -12.06 4.96 17.08
N MET A 153 -11.64 5.75 16.10
CA MET A 153 -11.81 5.39 14.70
C MET A 153 -10.99 4.12 14.42
N PRO A 154 -11.61 3.06 13.87
CA PRO A 154 -10.88 1.88 13.46
C PRO A 154 -9.94 2.21 12.31
N GLU A 155 -8.81 1.53 12.24
CA GLU A 155 -7.98 1.54 11.05
C GLU A 155 -8.72 0.84 9.91
N HIS A 156 -8.69 1.42 8.72
CA HIS A 156 -9.27 0.81 7.53
C HIS A 156 -8.42 -0.36 7.06
N HIS A 157 -9.05 -1.49 6.79
CA HIS A 157 -8.39 -2.60 6.13
C HIS A 157 -8.03 -2.23 4.68
N ARG A 158 -7.00 -2.89 4.14
CA ARG A 158 -6.53 -2.66 2.77
C ARG A 158 -7.66 -2.75 1.74
N ASP A 159 -8.50 -3.76 1.84
CA ASP A 159 -9.58 -3.99 0.88
C ASP A 159 -10.65 -2.88 0.92
N ASP A 160 -10.88 -2.32 2.11
CA ASP A 160 -11.78 -1.16 2.27
C ASP A 160 -11.16 0.09 1.64
N LEU A 161 -9.86 0.32 1.87
CA LEU A 161 -9.14 1.47 1.30
C LEU A 161 -9.14 1.43 -0.23
N LEU A 162 -8.92 0.27 -0.84
CA LEU A 162 -8.96 0.11 -2.29
C LEU A 162 -10.35 0.35 -2.90
N ARG A 163 -11.42 0.28 -2.09
CA ARG A 163 -12.78 0.69 -2.49
C ARG A 163 -13.04 2.19 -2.27
N ILE A 164 -12.42 2.77 -1.24
CA ILE A 164 -12.60 4.20 -0.89
C ILE A 164 -11.82 5.12 -1.84
N TYR A 165 -10.59 4.77 -2.21
CA TYR A 165 -9.73 5.60 -3.06
C TYR A 165 -10.35 5.97 -4.41
N PRO A 166 -11.00 5.05 -5.15
CA PRO A 166 -11.71 5.42 -6.38
C PRO A 166 -12.78 6.48 -6.16
N ILE A 167 -13.46 6.47 -5.01
CA ILE A 167 -14.50 7.46 -4.71
C ILE A 167 -13.89 8.84 -4.45
N ILE A 168 -12.75 8.88 -3.76
CA ILE A 168 -12.01 10.13 -3.57
C ILE A 168 -11.54 10.67 -4.92
N ALA A 169 -10.98 9.82 -5.77
CA ALA A 169 -10.55 10.18 -7.11
C ALA A 169 -11.70 10.68 -7.99
N LEU A 170 -12.87 10.02 -7.96
CA LEU A 170 -14.06 10.45 -8.72
C LEU A 170 -14.57 11.82 -8.30
N LYS A 171 -14.45 12.23 -7.04
CA LYS A 171 -14.77 13.59 -6.60
C LYS A 171 -13.91 14.63 -7.31
N GLN A 172 -12.69 14.27 -7.68
CA GLN A 172 -11.76 15.11 -8.42
C GLN A 172 -11.90 14.93 -9.94
N GLY A 173 -12.85 14.11 -10.41
CA GLY A 173 -13.03 13.81 -11.83
C GLY A 173 -11.99 12.87 -12.42
N CYS A 174 -11.31 12.07 -11.58
CA CYS A 174 -10.30 11.11 -11.99
C CYS A 174 -10.83 9.68 -12.00
N GLU A 175 -10.44 8.91 -13.02
CA GLU A 175 -10.49 7.45 -12.99
C GLU A 175 -9.05 6.94 -12.97
N TRP A 176 -8.72 6.19 -11.93
CA TRP A 176 -7.36 5.70 -11.74
C TRP A 176 -7.28 4.20 -11.92
N GLY A 177 -6.24 3.78 -12.62
CA GLY A 177 -5.88 2.38 -12.74
C GLY A 177 -5.50 1.76 -11.39
N GLU A 178 -5.54 0.46 -11.34
CA GLU A 178 -5.27 -0.34 -10.14
C GLU A 178 -3.86 -0.10 -9.61
N ALA A 179 -2.87 0.12 -10.48
CA ALA A 179 -1.50 0.42 -10.09
C ALA A 179 -1.38 1.68 -9.22
N ILE A 180 -2.11 2.75 -9.57
CA ILE A 180 -2.13 3.99 -8.79
C ILE A 180 -2.82 3.77 -7.45
N LEU A 181 -3.92 3.01 -7.41
CA LEU A 181 -4.62 2.70 -6.17
C LEU A 181 -3.74 1.93 -5.19
N TYR A 182 -3.00 0.93 -5.67
CA TYR A 182 -2.02 0.22 -4.84
C TYR A 182 -0.88 1.11 -4.37
N PHE A 183 -0.42 2.00 -5.22
CA PHE A 183 0.61 2.96 -4.86
C PHE A 183 0.13 3.90 -3.75
N LEU A 184 -1.07 4.47 -3.87
CA LEU A 184 -1.66 5.30 -2.81
C LEU A 184 -1.79 4.53 -1.49
N HIS A 185 -2.18 3.25 -1.56
CA HIS A 185 -2.21 2.41 -0.37
C HIS A 185 -0.84 2.29 0.31
N ASP A 186 0.22 2.01 -0.44
CA ASP A 186 1.56 1.83 0.10
C ASP A 186 2.13 3.14 0.68
N TRP A 187 1.81 4.29 0.08
CA TRP A 187 2.38 5.58 0.44
C TRP A 187 1.55 6.41 1.40
N CYS A 188 0.24 6.33 1.31
CA CYS A 188 -0.69 7.10 2.15
C CYS A 188 -1.32 6.25 3.26
N GLY A 189 -1.47 4.94 3.06
CA GLY A 189 -2.15 4.06 4.01
C GLY A 189 -3.57 4.56 4.30
N SER A 190 -3.96 4.55 5.55
CA SER A 190 -5.29 5.00 6.01
C SER A 190 -5.45 6.52 6.13
N ASP A 191 -4.50 7.31 5.63
CA ASP A 191 -4.60 8.78 5.61
C ASP A 191 -5.37 9.27 4.38
N LEU A 192 -6.70 9.31 4.49
CA LEU A 192 -7.59 9.71 3.41
C LEU A 192 -7.46 11.20 3.04
N ALA A 193 -7.01 12.05 3.96
CA ALA A 193 -6.75 13.45 3.68
C ALA A 193 -5.50 13.62 2.81
N LEU A 194 -4.47 12.82 3.05
CA LEU A 194 -3.29 12.77 2.21
C LEU A 194 -3.62 12.22 0.81
N VAL A 195 -4.46 11.18 0.72
CA VAL A 195 -4.97 10.66 -0.55
C VAL A 195 -5.71 11.74 -1.34
N ASP A 196 -6.60 12.50 -0.70
CA ASP A 196 -7.35 13.57 -1.35
C ASP A 196 -6.44 14.70 -1.88
N ARG A 197 -5.45 15.13 -1.08
CA ARG A 197 -4.44 16.13 -1.50
C ARG A 197 -3.60 15.64 -2.68
N ILE A 198 -3.09 14.41 -2.62
CA ILE A 198 -2.34 13.81 -3.72
C ILE A 198 -3.21 13.67 -4.96
N SER A 199 -4.46 13.24 -4.80
CA SER A 199 -5.42 13.12 -5.91
C SER A 199 -5.64 14.46 -6.60
N THR A 200 -5.85 15.51 -5.82
CA THR A 200 -6.02 16.89 -6.34
C THR A 200 -4.77 17.36 -7.09
N TYR A 201 -3.59 17.09 -6.53
CA TYR A 201 -2.31 17.44 -7.14
C TYR A 201 -2.09 16.73 -8.48
N LEU A 202 -2.35 15.43 -8.51
CA LEU A 202 -2.19 14.62 -9.73
C LEU A 202 -3.18 14.98 -10.83
N TYR A 203 -4.39 15.43 -10.47
CA TYR A 203 -5.40 15.84 -11.44
C TYR A 203 -5.01 17.13 -12.18
N GLY A 204 -4.38 18.09 -11.50
CA GLY A 204 -4.06 19.40 -12.08
C GLY A 204 -3.02 19.33 -13.20
N ASP A 205 -1.85 18.78 -12.91
CA ASP A 205 -0.68 18.93 -13.78
C ASP A 205 -0.25 17.63 -14.50
N TRP A 206 -0.85 16.47 -14.15
CA TRP A 206 -0.23 15.16 -14.43
C TRP A 206 -1.10 14.17 -15.18
N ARG A 207 -2.38 14.45 -15.40
CA ARG A 207 -3.36 13.51 -15.95
C ARG A 207 -2.85 12.74 -17.18
N ASP A 208 -2.22 13.44 -18.12
CA ASP A 208 -1.80 12.87 -19.41
C ASP A 208 -0.40 12.22 -19.36
N ARG A 209 0.37 12.44 -18.30
CA ARG A 209 1.76 11.97 -18.18
C ARG A 209 2.00 10.99 -17.04
N LEU A 210 1.05 10.82 -16.14
CA LEU A 210 1.23 10.07 -14.91
C LEU A 210 1.70 8.62 -15.16
N TYR A 211 1.17 7.97 -16.18
CA TYR A 211 1.51 6.58 -16.47
C TYR A 211 2.92 6.40 -17.03
N ASP A 212 3.45 7.39 -17.71
CA ASP A 212 4.80 7.36 -18.28
C ASP A 212 5.88 7.78 -17.29
N GLU A 213 5.48 8.31 -16.13
CA GLU A 213 6.42 8.76 -15.12
C GLU A 213 6.96 7.66 -14.22
N SER A 214 8.17 7.87 -13.79
CA SER A 214 8.78 7.08 -12.73
C SER A 214 8.03 7.29 -11.41
N VAL A 215 7.61 6.19 -10.78
CA VAL A 215 6.97 6.20 -9.46
C VAL A 215 7.84 6.94 -8.43
N VAL A 216 9.17 6.78 -8.50
CA VAL A 216 10.12 7.45 -7.60
C VAL A 216 10.16 8.95 -7.82
N GLU A 217 10.14 9.41 -9.08
CA GLU A 217 10.15 10.85 -9.39
C GLU A 217 8.85 11.53 -9.01
N CYS A 218 7.73 10.86 -9.23
CA CYS A 218 6.43 11.33 -8.80
C CYS A 218 6.38 11.53 -7.27
N LEU A 219 6.84 10.53 -6.52
CA LEU A 219 6.92 10.59 -5.06
C LEU A 219 7.88 11.69 -4.58
N ASP A 220 9.06 11.81 -5.19
CA ASP A 220 10.05 12.84 -4.85
C ASP A 220 9.46 14.25 -4.97
N ARG A 221 8.63 14.46 -5.98
CA ARG A 221 7.90 15.70 -6.19
C ARG A 221 6.85 15.95 -5.12
N TRP A 222 6.04 14.96 -4.78
CA TRP A 222 5.04 15.10 -3.71
C TRP A 222 5.67 15.45 -2.37
N LEU A 223 6.81 14.82 -2.07
CA LEU A 223 7.55 15.12 -0.85
C LEU A 223 8.13 16.53 -0.81
N LYS A 224 8.21 17.24 -1.93
CA LYS A 224 8.64 18.64 -2.00
C LYS A 224 7.49 19.64 -1.99
N ASP A 225 6.29 19.20 -2.30
CA ASP A 225 5.11 20.06 -2.42
C ASP A 225 4.46 20.32 -1.05
N ASP A 226 4.46 21.60 -0.64
CA ASP A 226 3.90 22.00 0.67
C ASP A 226 2.38 21.90 0.74
N VAL A 227 1.66 21.92 -0.39
CA VAL A 227 0.21 21.72 -0.41
C VAL A 227 -0.12 20.28 -0.02
N VAL A 228 0.71 19.35 -0.46
CA VAL A 228 0.52 17.92 -0.19
C VAL A 228 0.95 17.56 1.24
N VAL A 229 2.13 17.97 1.65
CA VAL A 229 2.80 17.47 2.87
C VAL A 229 3.13 18.54 3.91
N GLY A 230 2.75 19.79 3.67
CA GLY A 230 3.18 20.95 4.48
C GLY A 230 2.86 20.82 5.96
N GLU A 231 1.69 20.27 6.33
CA GLU A 231 1.33 20.08 7.74
C GLU A 231 2.26 19.11 8.46
N TYR A 232 2.60 17.99 7.82
CA TYR A 232 3.57 17.03 8.37
C TYR A 232 4.95 17.65 8.50
N ARG A 233 5.37 18.43 7.50
CA ARG A 233 6.66 19.14 7.49
C ARG A 233 6.76 20.16 8.61
N ILE A 234 5.72 20.97 8.82
CA ILE A 234 5.66 21.96 9.91
C ILE A 234 5.74 21.25 11.26
N THR A 235 4.99 20.17 11.45
CA THR A 235 4.99 19.41 12.70
C THR A 235 6.35 18.77 12.96
N LEU A 236 6.98 18.17 11.95
CA LEU A 236 8.33 17.61 12.07
C LEU A 236 9.37 18.65 12.49
N LYS A 237 9.33 19.84 11.88
CA LYS A 237 10.26 20.94 12.23
C LYS A 237 10.10 21.44 13.67
N ARG A 238 8.88 21.39 14.21
CA ARG A 238 8.57 21.79 15.58
C ARG A 238 8.75 20.68 16.62
N MET A 239 8.97 19.45 16.15
CA MET A 239 9.07 18.30 17.03
C MET A 239 10.37 18.32 17.82
N GLU A 240 10.27 18.19 19.14
CA GLU A 240 11.38 18.27 20.08
C GLU A 240 11.37 17.09 21.09
N GLY A 241 12.32 17.06 22.00
CA GLY A 241 12.34 16.18 23.15
C GLY A 241 12.26 14.68 22.83
N THR A 242 11.40 13.98 23.54
CA THR A 242 11.22 12.51 23.42
C THR A 242 10.56 12.12 22.11
N ALA A 243 9.61 12.92 21.60
CA ALA A 243 8.96 12.68 20.31
C ALA A 243 10.00 12.60 19.17
N ARG A 244 10.93 13.55 19.12
CA ARG A 244 12.02 13.56 18.15
C ARG A 244 12.93 12.33 18.28
N LYS A 245 13.20 11.88 19.50
CA LYS A 245 13.99 10.66 19.74
C LYS A 245 13.31 9.41 19.20
N TYR A 246 12.01 9.24 19.42
CA TYR A 246 11.23 8.11 18.91
C TYR A 246 11.18 8.12 17.38
N VAL A 247 10.86 9.24 16.76
CA VAL A 247 10.81 9.36 15.30
C VAL A 247 12.20 9.08 14.70
N ARG A 248 13.28 9.58 15.29
CA ARG A 248 14.64 9.29 14.85
C ARG A 248 14.98 7.80 14.96
N LEU A 249 14.60 7.16 16.06
CA LEU A 249 14.80 5.72 16.24
C LEU A 249 14.07 4.92 15.16
N LEU A 250 12.83 5.27 14.86
CA LEU A 250 12.06 4.62 13.79
C LEU A 250 12.65 4.87 12.40
N CYS A 251 13.18 6.07 12.11
CA CYS A 251 13.89 6.36 10.84
C CYS A 251 15.09 5.46 10.63
N SER A 252 15.86 5.18 11.68
CA SER A 252 17.05 4.32 11.63
C SER A 252 16.71 2.82 11.64
N GLY A 253 15.43 2.44 11.62
CA GLY A 253 14.99 1.05 11.68
C GLY A 253 14.99 0.46 13.09
N GLY A 254 15.15 1.30 14.13
CA GLY A 254 15.02 0.89 15.53
C GLY A 254 13.59 0.52 15.89
N LYS A 255 13.43 -0.16 17.02
CA LYS A 255 12.14 -0.68 17.51
C LYS A 255 11.67 0.11 18.71
N VAL A 256 10.45 0.65 18.64
CA VAL A 256 9.75 1.27 19.77
C VAL A 256 8.67 0.28 20.21
N PRO A 257 8.79 -0.35 21.40
CA PRO A 257 7.87 -1.40 21.81
C PRO A 257 6.45 -0.87 22.02
N TRP A 258 5.47 -1.63 21.52
CA TRP A 258 4.06 -1.51 21.89
C TRP A 258 3.75 -2.51 23.00
N ARG A 259 3.31 -2.01 24.13
CA ARG A 259 3.00 -2.84 25.33
C ARG A 259 1.56 -2.72 25.79
N ALA A 260 0.84 -1.73 25.31
CA ALA A 260 -0.56 -1.53 25.65
C ALA A 260 -1.48 -2.51 24.90
N ALA A 261 -2.61 -2.88 25.49
CA ALA A 261 -3.61 -3.70 24.82
C ALA A 261 -4.34 -2.91 23.71
N ALA A 262 -4.45 -1.59 23.88
CA ALA A 262 -5.03 -0.66 22.93
C ALA A 262 -4.40 0.73 23.13
N ILE A 263 -4.50 1.61 22.14
CA ILE A 263 -3.85 2.94 22.18
C ILE A 263 -4.39 3.83 23.30
N GLU A 264 -5.63 3.68 23.68
CA GLU A 264 -6.23 4.37 24.83
C GLU A 264 -5.60 3.97 26.16
N HIS A 265 -4.94 2.82 26.22
CA HIS A 265 -4.22 2.32 27.41
C HIS A 265 -2.72 2.59 27.32
N GLU A 266 -2.23 3.25 26.25
CA GLU A 266 -0.84 3.66 26.16
C GLU A 266 -0.52 4.71 27.23
N THR A 267 0.43 4.39 28.09
CA THR A 267 0.85 5.24 29.20
C THR A 267 1.88 6.29 28.82
N ASP A 268 2.62 6.05 27.72
CA ASP A 268 3.56 7.03 27.18
C ASP A 268 2.78 8.10 26.41
N SER A 269 2.64 9.28 27.02
CA SER A 269 1.94 10.42 26.43
C SER A 269 2.53 10.85 25.08
N THR A 270 3.85 10.71 24.92
CA THR A 270 4.55 11.07 23.68
C THR A 270 4.16 10.11 22.54
N LEU A 271 4.16 8.79 22.80
CA LEU A 271 3.74 7.80 21.81
C LEU A 271 2.27 7.96 21.42
N ARG A 272 1.44 8.20 22.41
CA ARG A 272 0.02 8.50 22.20
C ARG A 272 -0.16 9.77 21.36
N GLY A 273 0.58 10.83 21.68
CA GLY A 273 0.62 12.07 20.89
C GLY A 273 1.06 11.86 19.43
N LEU A 274 2.12 11.08 19.22
CA LEU A 274 2.60 10.73 17.87
C LEU A 274 1.58 9.91 17.07
N PHE A 275 0.83 9.02 17.73
CA PHE A 275 -0.26 8.29 17.08
C PHE A 275 -1.37 9.24 16.62
N PHE A 276 -1.89 10.07 17.52
CA PHE A 276 -2.97 10.99 17.19
C PHE A 276 -2.57 12.11 16.22
N SER A 277 -1.29 12.45 16.16
CA SER A 277 -0.73 13.35 15.15
C SER A 277 -0.52 12.67 13.78
N GLY A 278 -0.78 11.37 13.67
CA GLY A 278 -0.67 10.63 12.41
C GLY A 278 0.75 10.22 12.02
N PHE A 279 1.72 10.29 12.94
CA PHE A 279 3.11 9.89 12.64
C PHE A 279 3.34 8.40 12.79
N VAL A 280 2.77 7.79 13.81
CA VAL A 280 2.99 6.38 14.12
C VAL A 280 1.68 5.62 14.24
N THR A 281 1.77 4.33 14.01
CA THR A 281 0.68 3.37 14.29
C THR A 281 1.27 2.16 15.00
N PRO A 282 0.53 1.54 15.92
CA PRO A 282 0.94 0.29 16.53
C PRO A 282 0.80 -0.86 15.53
N ASN A 283 1.79 -1.73 15.49
CA ASN A 283 1.71 -2.99 14.79
C ASN A 283 1.66 -4.13 15.82
N LEU A 284 0.50 -4.78 15.91
CA LEU A 284 0.28 -5.86 16.88
C LEU A 284 1.22 -7.05 16.62
N ILE A 285 1.62 -7.27 15.39
CA ILE A 285 2.56 -8.31 15.00
C ILE A 285 3.71 -7.62 14.22
N PRO A 286 4.81 -7.28 14.83
CA PRO A 286 5.51 -7.91 15.97
C PRO A 286 5.45 -7.17 17.33
N GLY A 287 4.49 -6.32 17.62
CA GLY A 287 4.40 -5.63 18.90
C GLY A 287 5.28 -4.40 19.04
N TYR A 288 5.40 -3.62 17.96
CA TYR A 288 6.17 -2.38 17.91
C TYR A 288 5.38 -1.29 17.21
N TYR A 289 5.71 -0.04 17.53
CA TYR A 289 5.28 1.10 16.74
C TYR A 289 6.02 1.14 15.40
N GLN A 290 5.30 1.57 14.37
CA GLN A 290 5.85 1.85 13.04
C GLN A 290 5.33 3.20 12.53
N PHE A 291 5.95 3.75 11.50
CA PHE A 291 5.35 4.91 10.82
C PHE A 291 3.98 4.52 10.24
N ARG A 292 3.03 5.45 10.35
CA ARG A 292 1.67 5.23 9.86
C ARG A 292 1.62 4.95 8.36
N ASN A 293 2.46 5.63 7.61
CA ASN A 293 2.64 5.41 6.17
C ASN A 293 4.07 5.75 5.73
N LEU A 294 4.38 5.37 4.50
CA LEU A 294 5.73 5.55 3.97
C LEU A 294 6.06 7.01 3.66
N THR A 295 5.09 7.83 3.28
CA THR A 295 5.26 9.26 3.03
C THR A 295 5.75 9.98 4.28
N VAL A 296 5.10 9.75 5.42
CA VAL A 296 5.52 10.33 6.71
C VAL A 296 6.93 9.89 7.08
N ARG A 297 7.26 8.62 6.88
CA ARG A 297 8.62 8.11 7.11
C ARG A 297 9.67 8.82 6.27
N LEU A 298 9.41 8.99 4.98
CA LEU A 298 10.35 9.64 4.07
C LEU A 298 10.51 11.12 4.36
N LEU A 299 9.41 11.81 4.72
CA LEU A 299 9.47 13.19 5.17
C LEU A 299 10.32 13.33 6.43
N ALA A 300 10.10 12.48 7.43
CA ALA A 300 10.90 12.48 8.64
C ALA A 300 12.40 12.27 8.35
N MET A 301 12.73 11.37 7.43
CA MET A 301 14.12 11.12 7.02
C MET A 301 14.75 12.31 6.32
N ARG A 302 14.00 13.04 5.48
CA ARG A 302 14.51 14.18 4.70
C ARG A 302 14.56 15.48 5.49
N GLU A 303 13.45 15.82 6.12
CA GLU A 303 13.27 17.16 6.68
C GLU A 303 14.06 17.38 7.98
N HIS A 304 14.42 16.33 8.68
CA HIS A 304 14.90 16.49 10.04
C HIS A 304 16.29 15.91 10.32
N TRP A 305 16.77 14.95 9.53
CA TRP A 305 18.00 14.24 9.85
C TRP A 305 18.98 14.12 8.68
N GLU A 306 18.81 14.91 7.63
CA GLU A 306 19.68 14.93 6.46
C GLU A 306 19.92 13.53 5.84
N MET A 307 18.92 12.66 5.97
CA MET A 307 18.97 11.28 5.47
C MET A 307 18.46 11.17 4.02
N GLU A 308 18.78 12.14 3.17
CA GLU A 308 18.26 12.19 1.80
C GLU A 308 18.67 10.98 0.96
N ILE A 309 19.93 10.55 1.06
CA ILE A 309 20.43 9.35 0.36
C ILE A 309 19.68 8.11 0.81
N ALA A 310 19.50 7.92 2.14
CA ALA A 310 18.76 6.79 2.69
C ALA A 310 17.28 6.84 2.31
N SER A 311 16.68 8.04 2.30
CA SER A 311 15.31 8.28 1.84
C SER A 311 15.14 7.88 0.37
N THR A 312 16.04 8.30 -0.52
CA THR A 312 16.02 7.93 -1.94
C THR A 312 16.18 6.41 -2.15
N ALA A 313 17.08 5.78 -1.41
CA ALA A 313 17.26 4.33 -1.45
C ALA A 313 15.99 3.59 -0.97
N LEU A 314 15.34 4.09 0.09
CA LEU A 314 14.09 3.54 0.59
C LEU A 314 12.94 3.71 -0.43
N MET A 315 12.83 4.87 -1.08
CA MET A 315 11.85 5.08 -2.15
C MET A 315 11.99 4.05 -3.27
N ARG A 316 13.20 3.88 -3.79
CA ARG A 316 13.47 2.89 -4.85
C ARG A 316 13.14 1.47 -4.41
N ARG A 317 13.58 1.08 -3.21
CA ARG A 317 13.29 -0.25 -2.67
C ARG A 317 11.79 -0.47 -2.50
N SER A 318 11.07 0.48 -1.93
CA SER A 318 9.63 0.34 -1.67
C SER A 318 8.80 0.36 -2.96
N SER A 319 9.15 1.19 -3.93
CA SER A 319 8.50 1.20 -5.25
C SER A 319 8.69 -0.13 -5.99
N ASN A 320 9.86 -0.75 -5.87
CA ASN A 320 10.13 -2.05 -6.49
C ASN A 320 9.61 -3.24 -5.67
N ALA A 321 9.33 -3.07 -4.38
CA ALA A 321 8.95 -4.18 -3.50
C ALA A 321 7.67 -4.88 -3.97
N ARG A 322 6.64 -4.12 -4.33
CA ARG A 322 5.38 -4.67 -4.83
C ARG A 322 5.56 -5.39 -6.15
N VAL A 323 6.34 -4.81 -7.07
CA VAL A 323 6.68 -5.43 -8.35
C VAL A 323 7.39 -6.75 -8.12
N ASN A 324 8.34 -6.80 -7.19
CA ASN A 324 9.07 -8.03 -6.84
C ASN A 324 8.13 -9.11 -6.28
N VAL A 325 7.20 -8.74 -5.39
CA VAL A 325 6.21 -9.69 -4.85
C VAL A 325 5.35 -10.28 -5.97
N LEU A 326 4.79 -9.44 -6.85
CA LEU A 326 3.97 -9.91 -7.96
C LEU A 326 4.76 -10.80 -8.94
N LEU A 327 6.02 -10.44 -9.22
CA LEU A 327 6.90 -11.24 -10.07
C LEU A 327 7.25 -12.58 -9.43
N GLN A 328 7.51 -12.62 -8.13
CA GLN A 328 7.76 -13.87 -7.40
C GLN A 328 6.52 -14.76 -7.39
N ASP A 329 5.35 -14.21 -7.13
CA ASP A 329 4.10 -14.96 -7.11
C ASP A 329 3.79 -15.60 -8.47
N ILE A 330 3.95 -14.85 -9.57
CA ILE A 330 3.73 -15.41 -10.92
C ILE A 330 4.81 -16.43 -11.29
N GLU A 331 6.07 -16.19 -10.92
CA GLU A 331 7.17 -17.13 -11.14
C GLU A 331 6.92 -18.46 -10.42
N LEU A 332 6.46 -18.43 -9.17
CA LEU A 332 6.09 -19.64 -8.42
C LEU A 332 4.93 -20.38 -9.10
N SER A 333 3.92 -19.66 -9.57
CA SER A 333 2.79 -20.26 -10.31
C SER A 333 3.24 -20.92 -11.62
N LEU A 334 4.17 -20.29 -12.34
CA LEU A 334 4.75 -20.83 -13.58
C LEU A 334 5.61 -22.07 -13.31
N ARG A 335 6.38 -22.08 -12.21
CA ARG A 335 7.14 -23.25 -11.77
C ARG A 335 6.22 -24.43 -11.44
N HIS A 336 5.11 -24.16 -10.78
CA HIS A 336 4.10 -25.17 -10.49
C HIS A 336 3.49 -25.73 -11.78
N LEU A 337 3.08 -24.86 -12.71
CA LEU A 337 2.57 -25.29 -14.02
C LEU A 337 3.57 -26.18 -14.75
N LEU A 338 4.85 -25.80 -14.78
CA LEU A 338 5.89 -26.60 -15.42
C LEU A 338 6.11 -27.93 -14.70
N THR A 339 5.99 -27.96 -13.37
CA THR A 339 6.05 -29.23 -12.61
C THR A 339 4.91 -30.15 -13.01
N CYS A 340 3.69 -29.64 -13.17
CA CYS A 340 2.57 -30.44 -13.71
C CYS A 340 2.88 -30.95 -15.12
N CYS A 341 3.45 -30.12 -16.00
CA CYS A 341 3.88 -30.59 -17.33
C CYS A 341 4.89 -31.74 -17.25
N PHE A 342 5.86 -31.65 -16.35
CA PHE A 342 6.87 -32.70 -16.20
C PHE A 342 6.31 -34.02 -15.63
N GLN A 343 5.26 -33.97 -14.81
CA GLN A 343 4.60 -35.17 -14.29
C GLN A 343 3.89 -35.97 -15.37
N GLU A 344 3.40 -35.32 -16.42
CA GLU A 344 2.74 -35.97 -17.57
C GLU A 344 3.73 -36.51 -18.62
N MET A 345 5.03 -36.25 -18.45
CA MET A 345 6.06 -36.64 -19.41
C MET A 345 6.96 -37.74 -18.90
N ARG A 346 7.48 -38.56 -19.82
CA ARG A 346 8.54 -39.52 -19.50
C ARG A 346 9.83 -38.76 -19.18
N PHE A 347 10.58 -39.27 -18.21
CA PHE A 347 11.84 -38.71 -17.75
C PHE A 347 12.83 -38.39 -18.88
N GLU A 348 13.03 -39.32 -19.82
CA GLU A 348 13.95 -39.15 -20.95
C GLU A 348 13.50 -38.01 -21.89
N THR A 349 12.20 -37.82 -22.04
CA THR A 349 11.65 -36.71 -22.82
C THR A 349 11.92 -35.37 -22.12
N VAL A 350 11.73 -35.30 -20.80
CA VAL A 350 12.03 -34.08 -20.01
C VAL A 350 13.53 -33.77 -20.10
N LYS A 351 14.39 -34.77 -19.95
CA LYS A 351 15.84 -34.61 -20.08
C LYS A 351 16.22 -34.06 -21.45
N GLN A 352 15.71 -34.65 -22.52
CA GLN A 352 15.96 -34.19 -23.89
C GLN A 352 15.50 -32.75 -24.10
N LYS A 353 14.30 -32.37 -23.59
CA LYS A 353 13.77 -31.02 -23.67
C LYS A 353 14.65 -30.03 -22.92
N LEU A 354 15.14 -30.36 -21.71
CA LEU A 354 16.06 -29.53 -20.95
C LEU A 354 17.41 -29.33 -21.65
N GLU A 355 17.93 -30.38 -22.26
CA GLU A 355 19.19 -30.34 -23.01
C GLU A 355 19.08 -29.56 -24.32
N THR A 356 17.90 -29.59 -24.97
CA THR A 356 17.62 -28.90 -26.22
C THR A 356 16.94 -27.53 -26.02
N THR A 357 16.63 -27.16 -24.79
CA THR A 357 16.05 -25.84 -24.52
C THR A 357 16.97 -24.77 -25.07
N LYS A 358 16.57 -24.24 -26.21
CA LYS A 358 17.26 -23.14 -26.85
C LYS A 358 17.00 -21.88 -26.03
N THR A 359 18.04 -21.33 -25.51
CA THR A 359 18.08 -19.92 -25.16
C THR A 359 18.28 -19.18 -26.48
N ASP A 360 17.20 -18.97 -27.24
CA ASP A 360 17.26 -18.40 -28.60
C ASP A 360 17.74 -16.96 -28.64
N GLU A 361 17.89 -16.34 -27.51
CA GLU A 361 18.44 -14.99 -27.42
C GLU A 361 19.82 -15.05 -26.79
N LEU A 362 20.85 -15.01 -27.62
CA LEU A 362 22.09 -14.41 -27.18
C LEU A 362 21.73 -13.05 -26.60
N PRO A 363 22.03 -12.79 -25.35
CA PRO A 363 21.64 -11.55 -24.69
C PRO A 363 22.21 -10.31 -25.37
N ILE A 364 23.15 -10.48 -26.28
CA ILE A 364 23.68 -9.44 -27.14
C ILE A 364 23.49 -9.95 -28.58
N SER A 365 22.64 -9.25 -29.35
CA SER A 365 22.47 -9.55 -30.79
C SER A 365 23.82 -9.45 -31.50
N SER A 366 23.98 -10.21 -32.59
CA SER A 366 25.18 -10.14 -33.42
C SER A 366 25.47 -8.71 -33.90
N GLU A 367 24.43 -7.92 -34.12
CA GLU A 367 24.51 -6.50 -34.52
C GLU A 367 25.03 -5.62 -33.39
N LEU A 368 24.51 -5.81 -32.14
CA LEU A 368 25.00 -5.06 -30.98
C LEU A 368 26.45 -5.44 -30.67
N ARG A 369 26.81 -6.71 -30.81
CA ARG A 369 28.22 -7.17 -30.64
C ARG A 369 29.13 -6.52 -31.68
N LYS A 370 28.70 -6.43 -32.94
CA LYS A 370 29.43 -5.75 -34.00
C LYS A 370 29.56 -4.26 -33.69
N SER A 371 28.47 -3.59 -33.34
CA SER A 371 28.49 -2.16 -32.99
C SER A 371 29.40 -1.84 -31.80
N LEU A 372 29.41 -2.71 -30.75
CA LEU A 372 30.30 -2.56 -29.61
C LEU A 372 31.78 -2.80 -29.99
N SER A 373 32.04 -3.75 -30.92
CA SER A 373 33.38 -3.99 -31.45
C SER A 373 33.87 -2.80 -32.27
N ASP A 374 33.04 -2.28 -33.18
CA ASP A 374 33.35 -1.12 -34.00
C ASP A 374 33.59 0.14 -33.15
N TRP A 375 32.77 0.34 -32.12
CA TRP A 375 32.97 1.43 -31.16
C TRP A 375 34.27 1.30 -30.35
N SER A 376 34.60 0.08 -29.88
CA SER A 376 35.84 -0.16 -29.14
C SER A 376 37.09 0.08 -30.01
N GLN A 377 37.01 -0.21 -31.30
CA GLN A 377 38.09 0.07 -32.26
C GLN A 377 38.26 1.58 -32.50
N GLN A 378 37.16 2.33 -32.54
CA GLN A 378 37.17 3.79 -32.74
C GLN A 378 37.74 4.54 -31.51
N THR A 379 37.54 4.04 -30.30
CA THR A 379 38.03 4.68 -29.07
C THR A 379 39.55 4.51 -28.83
N GLY A 380 40.23 3.62 -29.56
CA GLY A 380 41.70 3.47 -29.59
C GLY A 380 42.34 3.01 -28.25
N SER A 381 41.54 2.75 -27.22
CA SER A 381 42.06 2.32 -25.91
C SER A 381 42.11 0.80 -25.83
N ALA A 382 43.32 0.26 -25.75
CA ALA A 382 43.53 -1.19 -25.58
C ALA A 382 42.87 -1.72 -24.27
N GLU A 383 42.82 -0.90 -23.21
CA GLU A 383 42.18 -1.25 -21.95
C GLU A 383 40.68 -1.37 -22.08
N VAL A 384 40.02 -0.47 -22.83
CA VAL A 384 38.59 -0.53 -23.10
C VAL A 384 38.25 -1.74 -23.93
N GLN A 385 39.05 -2.06 -24.97
CA GLN A 385 38.91 -3.26 -25.79
C GLN A 385 39.04 -4.54 -24.95
N GLN A 386 40.04 -4.62 -24.07
CA GLN A 386 40.27 -5.77 -23.20
C GLN A 386 39.13 -5.94 -22.19
N SER A 387 38.68 -4.85 -21.57
CA SER A 387 37.55 -4.85 -20.62
C SER A 387 36.27 -5.29 -21.29
N LEU A 388 35.96 -4.74 -22.47
CA LEU A 388 34.75 -5.09 -23.23
C LEU A 388 34.76 -6.55 -23.68
N THR A 389 35.93 -7.04 -24.17
CA THR A 389 36.11 -8.44 -24.59
C THR A 389 35.94 -9.37 -23.41
N LYS A 390 36.47 -9.00 -22.24
CA LYS A 390 36.30 -9.77 -21.01
C LYS A 390 34.82 -9.87 -20.61
N HIS A 391 34.12 -8.73 -20.54
CA HIS A 391 32.69 -8.72 -20.21
C HIS A 391 31.83 -9.48 -21.22
N LEU A 392 32.12 -9.38 -22.51
CA LEU A 392 31.44 -10.17 -23.53
C LEU A 392 31.73 -11.68 -23.38
N THR A 393 32.96 -12.04 -23.00
CA THR A 393 33.35 -13.44 -22.77
C THR A 393 32.70 -13.99 -21.51
N ASP A 394 32.71 -13.23 -20.39
CA ASP A 394 32.09 -13.63 -19.14
C ASP A 394 30.58 -13.80 -19.32
N TYR A 395 29.94 -12.89 -20.05
CA TYR A 395 28.52 -12.96 -20.36
C TYR A 395 28.17 -14.15 -21.27
N THR A 396 29.02 -14.44 -22.24
CA THR A 396 28.88 -15.63 -23.10
C THR A 396 29.08 -16.91 -22.32
N ASN A 397 30.03 -16.93 -21.39
CA ASN A 397 30.29 -18.07 -20.52
C ASN A 397 29.14 -18.34 -19.52
N GLU A 398 28.52 -17.29 -18.96
CA GLU A 398 27.30 -17.44 -18.14
C GLU A 398 26.15 -18.01 -18.97
N PHE A 399 26.01 -17.56 -20.21
CA PHE A 399 25.02 -18.09 -21.13
C PHE A 399 25.25 -19.59 -21.44
N TYR A 400 26.48 -20.00 -21.73
CA TYR A 400 26.81 -21.42 -21.95
C TYR A 400 26.72 -22.27 -20.68
N ARG A 401 26.92 -21.68 -19.49
CA ARG A 401 26.65 -22.36 -18.21
C ARG A 401 25.17 -22.70 -18.04
N ALA A 402 24.27 -21.84 -18.48
CA ALA A 402 22.84 -22.12 -18.49
C ALA A 402 22.48 -23.28 -19.43
N ARG A 403 23.24 -23.48 -20.53
CA ARG A 403 23.05 -24.54 -21.50
C ARG A 403 23.27 -25.95 -20.92
N ASN A 404 24.03 -26.09 -19.84
CA ASN A 404 24.26 -27.33 -19.11
C ASN A 404 23.40 -27.43 -17.85
N LEU A 405 22.17 -26.91 -17.90
CA LEU A 405 21.25 -26.89 -16.77
C LEU A 405 21.05 -28.25 -16.15
N TRP A 406 20.86 -29.28 -16.97
CA TRP A 406 20.74 -30.66 -16.50
C TRP A 406 21.96 -31.15 -15.71
N ASN A 407 23.16 -30.93 -16.25
CA ASN A 407 24.40 -31.31 -15.58
C ASN A 407 24.59 -30.52 -14.26
N ARG A 408 24.18 -29.24 -14.23
CA ARG A 408 24.20 -28.44 -13.02
C ARG A 408 23.24 -28.98 -11.96
N VAL A 409 22.01 -29.31 -12.33
CA VAL A 409 21.01 -29.90 -11.41
C VAL A 409 21.49 -31.27 -10.89
N CYS A 410 22.03 -32.10 -11.75
CA CYS A 410 22.59 -33.38 -11.35
C CYS A 410 23.79 -33.25 -10.41
N SER A 411 24.69 -32.28 -10.67
CA SER A 411 25.87 -32.05 -9.81
C SER A 411 25.49 -31.49 -8.43
N LEU A 412 24.48 -30.64 -8.35
CA LEU A 412 24.00 -30.12 -7.07
C LEU A 412 23.31 -31.20 -6.23
N ASN A 413 22.61 -32.12 -6.88
CA ASN A 413 21.95 -33.23 -6.19
C ASN A 413 22.96 -34.27 -5.67
N SER A 414 24.01 -34.53 -6.43
CA SER A 414 25.08 -35.44 -5.98
C SER A 414 25.91 -34.89 -4.80
N SER A 415 26.01 -33.57 -4.68
CA SER A 415 26.72 -32.94 -3.53
C SER A 415 25.92 -32.96 -2.23
N SER A 416 24.58 -33.03 -2.29
CA SER A 416 23.71 -33.10 -1.11
C SER A 416 23.47 -34.52 -0.58
N GLU A 417 23.82 -35.56 -1.35
CA GLU A 417 23.63 -36.96 -1.01
C GLU A 417 24.91 -37.70 -0.64
N LEU A 418 26.05 -37.00 -0.55
CA LEU A 418 27.33 -37.61 -0.19
C LEU A 418 27.42 -38.15 1.25
N ASP A 419 26.39 -37.89 2.08
CA ASP A 419 26.32 -38.38 3.46
C ASP A 419 25.57 -39.72 3.65
N THR A 420 25.04 -40.33 2.59
CA THR A 420 24.39 -41.63 2.68
C THR A 420 25.12 -42.64 1.80
N ALA A 421 25.83 -43.56 2.47
CA ALA A 421 26.61 -44.62 1.90
C ALA A 421 25.74 -45.67 1.17
N GLU A 422 25.37 -45.38 -0.07
CA GLU A 422 25.03 -46.40 -1.07
C GLU A 422 24.92 -45.71 -2.43
N GLY A 423 25.95 -45.84 -3.22
CA GLY A 423 26.22 -45.12 -4.46
C GLY A 423 25.37 -45.54 -5.68
N ALA A 424 24.10 -45.21 -5.62
CA ALA A 424 23.31 -45.09 -6.85
C ALA A 424 22.96 -43.60 -7.00
N ALA A 425 23.49 -42.95 -8.03
CA ALA A 425 23.13 -41.59 -8.39
C ALA A 425 21.60 -41.48 -8.55
N LYS A 426 20.89 -41.06 -7.49
CA LYS A 426 19.44 -40.89 -7.55
C LYS A 426 19.14 -39.72 -8.47
N THR A 427 18.38 -39.98 -9.51
CA THR A 427 17.86 -38.96 -10.42
C THR A 427 17.12 -37.91 -9.61
N PRO A 428 17.43 -36.61 -9.79
CA PRO A 428 16.71 -35.57 -9.05
C PRO A 428 15.21 -35.65 -9.35
N PRO A 429 14.35 -35.53 -8.33
CA PRO A 429 12.93 -35.48 -8.57
C PRO A 429 12.62 -34.36 -9.57
N LEU A 430 11.83 -34.64 -10.60
CA LEU A 430 11.49 -33.68 -11.65
C LEU A 430 10.94 -32.36 -11.07
N ALA A 431 10.20 -32.45 -9.97
CA ALA A 431 9.71 -31.28 -9.24
C ALA A 431 10.83 -30.34 -8.77
N LYS A 432 12.01 -30.85 -8.38
CA LYS A 432 13.14 -30.03 -7.94
C LYS A 432 13.86 -29.34 -9.10
N ILE A 433 13.77 -29.83 -10.32
CA ILE A 433 14.41 -29.22 -11.48
C ILE A 433 13.89 -27.79 -11.69
N THR A 434 12.59 -27.57 -11.50
CA THR A 434 11.95 -26.27 -11.69
C THR A 434 12.51 -25.20 -10.76
N GLU A 435 13.06 -25.55 -9.59
CA GLU A 435 13.63 -24.62 -8.63
C GLU A 435 14.94 -23.97 -9.14
N TYR A 436 15.66 -24.65 -10.02
CA TYR A 436 16.96 -24.21 -10.53
C TYR A 436 16.87 -23.46 -11.86
N LEU A 437 15.67 -23.37 -12.46
CA LEU A 437 15.48 -22.68 -13.72
C LEU A 437 15.55 -21.16 -13.53
N THR A 438 16.26 -20.47 -14.42
CA THR A 438 16.13 -19.03 -14.57
C THR A 438 14.76 -18.70 -15.16
N PHE A 439 14.30 -17.45 -15.01
CA PHE A 439 13.01 -17.04 -15.57
C PHE A 439 12.95 -17.20 -17.10
N SER A 440 14.06 -17.00 -17.80
CA SER A 440 14.13 -17.21 -19.26
C SER A 440 13.99 -18.68 -19.64
N GLU A 441 14.70 -19.56 -18.95
CA GLU A 441 14.57 -21.01 -19.16
C GLU A 441 13.15 -21.51 -18.86
N LEU A 442 12.58 -21.05 -17.74
CA LEU A 442 11.20 -21.32 -17.34
C LEU A 442 10.20 -20.90 -18.44
N SER A 443 10.35 -19.69 -18.95
CA SER A 443 9.48 -19.14 -20.01
C SER A 443 9.58 -19.95 -21.29
N ASN A 444 10.79 -20.28 -21.73
CA ASN A 444 11.01 -21.04 -22.97
C ASN A 444 10.46 -22.47 -22.86
N LEU A 445 10.66 -23.13 -21.71
CA LEU A 445 10.09 -24.46 -21.47
C LEU A 445 8.57 -24.47 -21.46
N ILE A 446 7.94 -23.48 -20.82
CA ILE A 446 6.47 -23.33 -20.80
C ILE A 446 5.94 -23.19 -22.24
N LEU A 447 6.53 -22.29 -23.03
CA LEU A 447 6.11 -22.07 -24.42
C LEU A 447 6.33 -23.31 -25.30
N GLY A 448 7.34 -24.14 -25.01
CA GLY A 448 7.62 -25.36 -25.74
C GLY A 448 6.78 -26.54 -25.32
N LEU A 449 6.43 -26.69 -24.03
CA LEU A 449 5.77 -27.86 -23.47
C LEU A 449 4.25 -27.74 -23.36
N CYS A 450 3.75 -26.57 -22.97
CA CYS A 450 2.31 -26.39 -22.79
C CYS A 450 1.47 -26.71 -24.03
N PRO A 451 1.92 -26.40 -25.27
CA PRO A 451 1.20 -26.80 -26.47
C PRO A 451 1.05 -28.33 -26.63
N GLU A 452 2.03 -29.09 -26.15
CA GLU A 452 2.05 -30.55 -26.27
C GLU A 452 1.17 -31.26 -25.22
N ILE A 453 0.98 -30.60 -24.05
CA ILE A 453 0.33 -31.21 -22.88
C ILE A 453 -1.11 -30.71 -22.71
N PHE A 454 -1.35 -29.46 -22.93
CA PHE A 454 -2.65 -28.85 -22.67
C PHE A 454 -3.49 -28.70 -23.96
N PRO A 455 -4.56 -29.49 -24.14
CA PRO A 455 -5.41 -29.42 -25.34
C PRO A 455 -6.08 -28.03 -25.55
N ASN A 456 -6.17 -27.26 -24.47
CA ASN A 456 -6.79 -25.93 -24.48
C ASN A 456 -5.79 -24.78 -24.69
N TRP A 457 -4.51 -25.08 -24.89
CA TRP A 457 -3.49 -24.05 -25.12
C TRP A 457 -3.81 -23.11 -26.29
N GLY A 458 -4.40 -23.65 -27.35
CA GLY A 458 -4.82 -22.90 -28.53
C GLY A 458 -6.26 -22.36 -28.49
N LYS A 459 -7.01 -22.60 -27.41
CA LYS A 459 -8.41 -22.21 -27.28
C LYS A 459 -8.56 -20.92 -26.46
N GLU A 460 -9.62 -20.17 -26.74
CA GLU A 460 -9.96 -18.99 -25.94
C GLU A 460 -10.23 -19.35 -24.48
N THR A 461 -9.69 -18.55 -23.58
CA THR A 461 -9.86 -18.68 -22.13
C THR A 461 -10.68 -17.51 -21.60
N PHE A 462 -11.79 -17.78 -20.88
CA PHE A 462 -12.67 -16.75 -20.32
C PHE A 462 -13.12 -15.68 -21.34
N GLY A 463 -13.36 -16.08 -22.61
CA GLY A 463 -13.75 -15.16 -23.69
C GLY A 463 -12.64 -14.26 -24.22
N LYS A 464 -11.36 -14.57 -23.88
CA LYS A 464 -10.17 -13.83 -24.31
C LYS A 464 -9.33 -14.63 -25.30
N GLN A 465 -8.33 -13.97 -25.90
CA GLN A 465 -7.41 -14.63 -26.82
C GLN A 465 -6.70 -15.83 -26.16
N PRO A 466 -6.42 -16.89 -26.93
CA PRO A 466 -5.81 -18.10 -26.38
C PRO A 466 -4.41 -17.87 -25.81
N PRO A 467 -3.98 -18.66 -24.83
CA PRO A 467 -2.64 -18.60 -24.25
C PRO A 467 -1.52 -18.66 -25.29
N SER A 468 -1.69 -19.45 -26.35
CA SER A 468 -0.73 -19.57 -27.45
C SER A 468 -0.41 -18.22 -28.15
N LYS A 469 -1.34 -17.26 -28.14
CA LYS A 469 -1.15 -15.93 -28.72
C LYS A 469 -0.67 -14.88 -27.71
N THR A 470 -1.13 -14.97 -26.47
CA THR A 470 -0.92 -13.92 -25.45
C THR A 470 0.32 -14.16 -24.58
N TRP A 471 0.58 -15.41 -24.21
CA TRP A 471 1.66 -15.75 -23.27
C TRP A 471 3.08 -15.43 -23.77
N PRO A 472 3.43 -15.57 -25.06
CA PRO A 472 4.75 -15.13 -25.52
C PRO A 472 5.02 -13.65 -25.18
N THR A 473 4.03 -12.79 -25.43
CA THR A 473 4.12 -11.35 -25.10
C THR A 473 4.15 -11.12 -23.60
N TYR A 474 3.33 -11.83 -22.81
CA TYR A 474 3.28 -11.70 -21.37
C TYR A 474 4.59 -12.13 -20.70
N LEU A 475 5.14 -13.26 -21.08
CA LEU A 475 6.42 -13.76 -20.56
C LEU A 475 7.59 -12.84 -20.93
N ALA A 476 7.60 -12.29 -22.13
CA ALA A 476 8.59 -11.28 -22.54
C ALA A 476 8.49 -10.00 -21.69
N ARG A 477 7.27 -9.53 -21.41
CA ARG A 477 7.00 -8.37 -20.53
C ARG A 477 7.46 -8.63 -19.10
N LEU A 478 7.10 -9.78 -18.52
CA LEU A 478 7.52 -10.18 -17.17
C LEU A 478 9.04 -10.27 -17.05
N ARG A 479 9.73 -10.82 -18.06
CA ARG A 479 11.19 -10.86 -18.11
C ARG A 479 11.81 -9.47 -18.11
N ARG A 480 11.26 -8.54 -18.91
CA ARG A 480 11.71 -7.14 -18.93
C ARG A 480 11.57 -6.51 -17.54
N LEU A 481 10.38 -6.62 -16.92
CA LEU A 481 10.10 -6.03 -15.61
C LEU A 481 10.96 -6.65 -14.49
N ARG A 482 11.20 -7.95 -14.54
CA ARG A 482 12.10 -8.64 -13.61
C ARG A 482 13.52 -8.08 -13.69
N ASN A 483 14.03 -7.88 -14.90
CA ASN A 483 15.36 -7.30 -15.09
C ASN A 483 15.43 -5.84 -14.62
N GLN A 484 14.38 -5.04 -14.89
CA GLN A 484 14.30 -3.66 -14.38
C GLN A 484 14.31 -3.64 -12.85
N SER A 485 13.47 -4.45 -12.21
CA SER A 485 13.35 -4.52 -10.76
C SER A 485 14.62 -5.06 -10.09
N ALA A 486 15.24 -6.10 -10.65
CA ALA A 486 16.49 -6.66 -10.14
C ALA A 486 17.65 -5.64 -10.11
N HIS A 487 17.68 -4.71 -11.08
CA HIS A 487 18.68 -3.64 -11.15
C HIS A 487 18.23 -2.34 -10.50
N LEU A 488 17.14 -2.34 -9.73
CA LEU A 488 16.54 -1.15 -9.09
C LEU A 488 16.34 0.02 -10.06
N ARG A 489 16.01 -0.28 -11.32
CA ARG A 489 15.69 0.73 -12.33
C ARG A 489 14.33 1.36 -12.04
N ASN A 490 14.11 2.54 -12.57
CA ASN A 490 12.83 3.21 -12.45
C ASN A 490 11.73 2.39 -13.10
N ILE A 491 10.63 2.21 -12.38
CA ILE A 491 9.41 1.54 -12.82
C ILE A 491 8.35 2.61 -12.95
N THR A 492 7.60 2.60 -14.05
CA THR A 492 6.50 3.52 -14.29
C THR A 492 5.18 2.95 -13.78
N PHE A 493 4.15 3.79 -13.66
CA PHE A 493 2.81 3.31 -13.37
C PHE A 493 2.26 2.42 -14.48
N GLN A 494 2.63 2.67 -15.75
CA GLN A 494 2.29 1.79 -16.86
C GLN A 494 2.92 0.41 -16.73
N ASP A 495 4.19 0.33 -16.33
CA ASP A 495 4.85 -0.95 -16.06
C ASP A 495 4.14 -1.75 -14.96
N MET A 496 3.66 -1.08 -13.90
CA MET A 496 2.89 -1.72 -12.83
C MET A 496 1.51 -2.17 -13.29
N GLU A 497 0.79 -1.36 -14.06
CA GLU A 497 -0.52 -1.71 -14.62
C GLU A 497 -0.42 -2.91 -15.57
N ASP A 498 0.59 -2.88 -16.42
CA ASP A 498 0.93 -3.98 -17.32
C ASP A 498 1.24 -5.28 -16.55
N LEU A 499 1.97 -5.18 -15.43
CA LEU A 499 2.29 -6.32 -14.58
C LEU A 499 1.03 -6.91 -13.93
N LEU A 500 0.18 -6.06 -13.35
CA LEU A 500 -1.07 -6.47 -12.71
C LEU A 500 -1.99 -7.17 -13.72
N THR A 501 -2.18 -6.57 -14.89
CA THR A 501 -3.00 -7.14 -15.96
C THR A 501 -2.44 -8.48 -16.45
N THR A 502 -1.13 -8.52 -16.75
CA THR A 502 -0.46 -9.73 -17.22
C THR A 502 -0.56 -10.86 -16.20
N THR A 503 -0.29 -10.57 -14.93
CA THR A 503 -0.34 -11.57 -13.85
C THR A 503 -1.76 -12.14 -13.68
N ARG A 504 -2.77 -11.27 -13.70
CA ARG A 504 -4.18 -11.67 -13.60
C ARG A 504 -4.61 -12.57 -14.75
N GLU A 505 -4.28 -12.19 -15.96
CA GLU A 505 -4.66 -12.96 -17.15
C GLU A 505 -3.93 -14.29 -17.25
N MET A 506 -2.66 -14.33 -16.90
CA MET A 506 -1.90 -15.58 -16.86
C MET A 506 -2.41 -16.53 -15.77
N ARG A 507 -2.76 -16.03 -14.57
CA ARG A 507 -3.36 -16.87 -13.51
C ARG A 507 -4.67 -17.49 -13.97
N ARG A 508 -5.58 -16.69 -14.56
CA ARG A 508 -6.82 -17.22 -15.13
C ARG A 508 -6.56 -18.29 -16.20
N GLY A 509 -5.59 -18.05 -17.09
CA GLY A 509 -5.18 -19.01 -18.08
C GLY A 509 -4.65 -20.31 -17.46
N MET A 510 -3.82 -20.23 -16.42
CA MET A 510 -3.31 -21.40 -15.69
C MET A 510 -4.43 -22.21 -15.03
N GLU A 511 -5.36 -21.54 -14.34
CA GLU A 511 -6.52 -22.20 -13.72
C GLU A 511 -7.32 -22.99 -14.77
N GLU A 512 -7.56 -22.42 -15.94
CA GLU A 512 -8.32 -23.08 -17.00
C GLU A 512 -7.55 -24.23 -17.66
N LEU A 513 -6.24 -24.11 -17.80
CA LEU A 513 -5.39 -25.19 -18.27
C LEU A 513 -5.41 -26.38 -17.30
N CYS A 514 -5.30 -26.12 -15.99
CA CYS A 514 -5.29 -27.15 -14.95
C CYS A 514 -6.66 -27.80 -14.71
N LEU A 515 -7.77 -27.03 -14.75
CA LEU A 515 -9.12 -27.54 -14.49
C LEU A 515 -9.67 -28.46 -15.58
N LYS A 516 -9.13 -28.40 -16.80
CA LYS A 516 -9.61 -29.16 -17.96
C LYS A 516 -8.70 -30.34 -18.34
N THR A 517 -7.70 -30.65 -17.53
CA THR A 517 -6.91 -31.87 -17.71
C THR A 517 -7.75 -33.04 -17.19
N PRO A 518 -8.16 -34.00 -18.02
CA PRO A 518 -8.84 -35.20 -17.51
C PRO A 518 -7.86 -35.94 -16.59
N GLN A 519 -8.31 -36.18 -15.35
CA GLN A 519 -7.61 -37.06 -14.41
C GLN A 519 -7.53 -38.51 -14.93
#